data_becab334172573cd3da68cf021d71257
#
_entry.id   becab334172573cd3da68cf021d71257
#
_cell.length_a   1.000
_cell.length_b   1.000
_cell.length_c   1.000
_cell.angle_alpha   90.00
_cell.angle_beta   90.00
_cell.angle_gamma   90.00
#
_symmetry.space_group_name_H-M   'P 1'
#
loop_
_entity.id
_entity.type
_entity.pdbx_description
1 polymer ?
#
loop_
_entity_poly.entity_id
_entity_poly.type
_entity_poly.pdbx_seq_one_letter_code
_entity_poly.pdbx_strand_id
1 'polypeptide(L)'
;MTDLAIITEEFRPSKKGGIATWAHGLALYFGEKNEYNVTVFVKKRGGINQKTFAPKLPFKLILMGGRDWSKFKKWYISYYLKKYIKKSQNPVIISATWELAQGILRYKKKYPFSLITVLHGLEVTRLNSQKYNKRIPLFQNVLKYSNQIITVSNYTKMEALSIGGNHKIETIPNFVDTNDFYPESKTNCRRHFKFDQNEKILLTLSRLVKRKGHAIVINALPAVKETFPNIKYVIAGDGDQSYKKELKQLVVELGLESNVLFLGYIHEDQKRLLYNACDIYIMNSMATNEKGDSEGFGITFLEANACGIPVIGTTSGGIGNAIKNRVNGLMVSPNSPVETTNAILDLFNDSPLYSEISLSAVSRVNEQFSLSHIGEKYQQIISSLYTSQ
;
A
#
# COMPACT_ATOMS: atom_id res chain seq x y z
N MET A 1 16.64 -23.26 -12.08
CA MET A 1 16.54 -21.95 -11.36
C MET A 1 15.85 -20.96 -12.28
N THR A 2 14.74 -20.36 -11.83
CA THR A 2 13.94 -19.42 -12.61
C THR A 2 14.52 -18.02 -12.55
N ASP A 3 14.84 -17.41 -13.70
CA ASP A 3 15.23 -16.00 -13.76
C ASP A 3 14.00 -15.11 -13.55
N LEU A 4 13.93 -14.41 -12.44
CA LEU A 4 12.83 -13.52 -12.05
C LEU A 4 13.30 -12.07 -11.98
N ALA A 5 12.66 -11.18 -12.73
CA ALA A 5 12.90 -9.74 -12.66
C ALA A 5 11.70 -9.01 -12.04
N ILE A 6 11.93 -8.10 -11.11
CA ILE A 6 10.93 -7.16 -10.59
C ILE A 6 11.32 -5.76 -11.04
N ILE A 7 10.40 -5.03 -11.70
CA ILE A 7 10.64 -3.67 -12.18
C ILE A 7 9.77 -2.70 -11.37
N THR A 8 10.40 -1.72 -10.72
CA THR A 8 9.70 -0.72 -9.93
C THR A 8 10.37 0.66 -9.97
N GLU A 9 9.60 1.73 -9.76
CA GLU A 9 10.14 3.07 -9.49
C GLU A 9 10.36 3.33 -8.00
N GLU A 10 9.71 2.55 -7.16
CA GLU A 10 9.68 2.73 -5.70
C GLU A 10 10.18 1.46 -5.03
N PHE A 11 11.18 1.62 -4.15
CA PHE A 11 11.78 0.51 -3.44
C PHE A 11 12.35 0.98 -2.11
N ARG A 12 12.22 0.19 -1.03
CA ARG A 12 12.79 0.51 0.27
C ARG A 12 14.32 0.38 0.24
N PRO A 13 15.06 1.19 1.01
CA PRO A 13 14.64 2.32 1.84
C PRO A 13 14.53 3.64 1.06
N SER A 14 14.84 3.66 -0.25
CA SER A 14 14.96 4.86 -1.07
C SER A 14 13.66 5.63 -1.27
N LYS A 15 12.55 4.94 -1.27
CA LYS A 15 11.20 5.50 -1.30
C LYS A 15 10.27 4.63 -0.48
N LYS A 16 9.36 5.27 0.23
CA LYS A 16 8.35 4.66 1.10
C LYS A 16 6.98 4.79 0.46
N GLY A 17 6.10 3.84 0.74
CA GLY A 17 4.75 3.77 0.20
C GLY A 17 4.37 2.33 -0.18
N GLY A 18 3.09 2.11 -0.49
CA GLY A 18 2.56 0.77 -0.73
C GLY A 18 3.28 -0.02 -1.81
N ILE A 19 3.59 0.61 -2.96
CA ILE A 19 4.33 -0.06 -4.05
C ILE A 19 5.77 -0.41 -3.62
N ALA A 20 6.43 0.46 -2.85
CA ALA A 20 7.78 0.18 -2.36
C ALA A 20 7.79 -0.99 -1.36
N THR A 21 6.81 -1.06 -0.47
CA THR A 21 6.61 -2.17 0.48
C THR A 21 6.34 -3.47 -0.27
N TRP A 22 5.40 -3.45 -1.22
CA TRP A 22 5.06 -4.59 -2.05
C TRP A 22 6.28 -5.11 -2.85
N ALA A 23 7.00 -4.24 -3.55
CA ALA A 23 8.15 -4.65 -4.36
C ALA A 23 9.30 -5.22 -3.51
N HIS A 24 9.54 -4.63 -2.33
CA HIS A 24 10.58 -5.08 -1.41
C HIS A 24 10.23 -6.44 -0.81
N GLY A 25 9.02 -6.62 -0.26
CA GLY A 25 8.61 -7.88 0.34
C GLY A 25 8.56 -9.02 -0.69
N LEU A 26 8.05 -8.77 -1.91
CA LEU A 26 8.05 -9.78 -2.94
C LEU A 26 9.46 -10.18 -3.39
N ALA A 27 10.39 -9.22 -3.44
CA ALA A 27 11.80 -9.49 -3.75
C ALA A 27 12.48 -10.32 -2.65
N LEU A 28 12.18 -10.07 -1.36
CA LEU A 28 12.65 -10.88 -0.24
C LEU A 28 12.10 -12.30 -0.33
N TYR A 29 10.78 -12.45 -0.45
CA TYR A 29 10.12 -13.75 -0.52
C TYR A 29 10.71 -14.68 -1.58
N PHE A 30 10.93 -14.17 -2.79
CA PHE A 30 11.53 -14.98 -3.86
C PHE A 30 13.05 -15.09 -3.75
N GLY A 31 13.72 -14.07 -3.21
CA GLY A 31 15.17 -14.07 -3.06
C GLY A 31 15.69 -15.08 -2.04
N GLU A 32 14.86 -15.43 -1.05
CA GLU A 32 15.16 -16.46 -0.05
C GLU A 32 14.96 -17.89 -0.57
N LYS A 33 14.34 -18.05 -1.74
CA LYS A 33 14.07 -19.35 -2.35
C LYS A 33 15.15 -19.73 -3.37
N ASN A 34 15.81 -20.85 -3.17
CA ASN A 34 16.91 -21.35 -4.02
C ASN A 34 16.52 -21.60 -5.48
N GLU A 35 15.23 -21.72 -5.78
CA GLU A 35 14.70 -21.98 -7.11
C GLU A 35 14.61 -20.72 -8.00
N TYR A 36 14.81 -19.53 -7.44
CA TYR A 36 14.73 -18.26 -8.15
C TYR A 36 16.08 -17.52 -8.16
N ASN A 37 16.41 -16.95 -9.33
CA ASN A 37 17.49 -15.98 -9.48
C ASN A 37 16.85 -14.58 -9.64
N VAL A 38 16.71 -13.87 -8.50
CA VAL A 38 15.94 -12.63 -8.46
C VAL A 38 16.81 -11.41 -8.79
N THR A 39 16.34 -10.59 -9.73
CA THR A 39 16.94 -9.28 -10.05
C THR A 39 15.88 -8.19 -9.94
N VAL A 40 16.12 -7.19 -9.10
CA VAL A 40 15.22 -6.03 -8.93
C VAL A 40 15.77 -4.83 -9.68
N PHE A 41 14.99 -4.29 -10.59
CA PHE A 41 15.30 -3.10 -11.38
C PHE A 41 14.56 -1.90 -10.80
N VAL A 42 15.32 -0.95 -10.24
CA VAL A 42 14.78 0.20 -9.51
C VAL A 42 15.22 1.50 -10.16
N LYS A 43 14.34 2.51 -10.17
CA LYS A 43 14.70 3.87 -10.55
C LYS A 43 15.79 4.41 -9.64
N LYS A 44 16.93 4.83 -10.24
CA LYS A 44 17.99 5.53 -9.50
C LYS A 44 17.49 6.88 -8.99
N ARG A 45 17.68 7.13 -7.69
CA ARG A 45 17.38 8.40 -7.03
C ARG A 45 18.65 9.00 -6.47
N GLY A 46 18.71 10.35 -6.33
CA GLY A 46 19.86 11.03 -5.72
C GLY A 46 20.12 10.52 -4.30
N GLY A 47 21.38 10.44 -3.90
CA GLY A 47 21.80 9.98 -2.57
C GLY A 47 21.82 8.46 -2.36
N ILE A 48 21.40 7.65 -3.34
CA ILE A 48 21.40 6.20 -3.25
C ILE A 48 22.67 5.66 -3.90
N ASN A 49 23.54 5.12 -3.10
CA ASN A 49 24.68 4.31 -3.56
C ASN A 49 24.32 2.83 -3.43
N GLN A 50 24.67 2.01 -4.41
CA GLN A 50 24.46 0.57 -4.38
C GLN A 50 25.11 -0.07 -3.14
N LYS A 51 26.21 0.52 -2.66
CA LYS A 51 26.90 0.12 -1.42
C LYS A 51 26.07 0.36 -0.14
N THR A 52 25.15 1.34 -0.15
CA THR A 52 24.26 1.64 0.99
C THR A 52 23.10 0.64 1.13
N PHE A 53 22.78 -0.08 0.04
CA PHE A 53 21.73 -1.10 0.02
C PHE A 53 22.24 -2.51 0.29
N ALA A 54 23.54 -2.74 0.20
CA ALA A 54 24.10 -4.07 -0.08
C ALA A 54 24.96 -4.72 0.99
N PRO A 55 24.59 -4.78 2.29
CA PRO A 55 25.32 -5.79 3.02
C PRO A 55 24.83 -7.22 2.79
N LYS A 56 23.56 -7.52 2.55
CA LYS A 56 23.07 -8.93 2.40
C LYS A 56 21.64 -9.04 1.85
N LEU A 57 21.36 -8.49 0.68
CA LEU A 57 20.07 -8.78 0.04
C LEU A 57 20.13 -10.16 -0.64
N PRO A 58 19.09 -11.01 -0.50
CA PRO A 58 19.03 -12.32 -1.16
C PRO A 58 18.71 -12.20 -2.65
N PHE A 59 18.86 -11.02 -3.25
CA PHE A 59 18.59 -10.71 -4.66
C PHE A 59 19.55 -9.65 -5.19
N LYS A 60 19.68 -9.61 -6.52
CA LYS A 60 20.48 -8.59 -7.21
C LYS A 60 19.67 -7.31 -7.40
N LEU A 61 20.25 -6.16 -7.03
CA LEU A 61 19.66 -4.84 -7.23
C LEU A 61 20.34 -4.10 -8.37
N ILE A 62 19.58 -3.60 -9.35
CA ILE A 62 20.06 -2.79 -10.47
C ILE A 62 19.37 -1.44 -10.45
N LEU A 63 20.17 -0.37 -10.28
CA LEU A 63 19.67 1.00 -10.30
C LEU A 63 19.61 1.50 -11.75
N MET A 64 18.39 1.70 -12.27
CA MET A 64 18.13 2.20 -13.61
C MET A 64 18.08 3.72 -13.64
N GLY A 65 18.58 4.31 -14.71
CA GLY A 65 18.31 5.70 -15.04
C GLY A 65 19.48 6.64 -14.95
N GLY A 66 19.16 7.91 -15.16
CA GLY A 66 20.06 9.05 -15.22
C GLY A 66 19.24 10.34 -15.12
N ARG A 67 19.70 11.42 -15.77
CA ARG A 67 18.95 12.68 -15.87
C ARG A 67 17.61 12.46 -16.61
N ASP A 68 16.58 13.26 -16.28
CA ASP A 68 15.28 13.31 -16.97
C ASP A 68 14.55 11.96 -17.07
N TRP A 69 14.48 11.23 -15.96
CA TRP A 69 13.75 9.95 -15.90
C TRP A 69 12.34 10.02 -16.49
N SER A 70 11.57 11.07 -16.22
CA SER A 70 10.21 11.24 -16.73
C SER A 70 10.16 11.26 -18.25
N LYS A 71 11.14 11.86 -18.91
CA LYS A 71 11.27 11.97 -20.37
C LYS A 71 11.79 10.67 -20.99
N PHE A 72 12.79 10.04 -20.38
CA PHE A 72 13.49 8.88 -20.94
C PHE A 72 13.16 7.54 -20.28
N LYS A 73 12.13 7.48 -19.43
CA LYS A 73 11.72 6.29 -18.66
C LYS A 73 11.68 5.02 -19.50
N LYS A 74 10.96 5.03 -20.64
CA LYS A 74 10.83 3.87 -21.52
C LYS A 74 12.18 3.43 -22.09
N TRP A 75 13.06 4.38 -22.40
CA TRP A 75 14.39 4.10 -22.92
C TRP A 75 15.28 3.43 -21.87
N TYR A 76 15.32 3.95 -20.64
CA TYR A 76 16.09 3.35 -19.55
C TYR A 76 15.63 1.92 -19.25
N ILE A 77 14.32 1.72 -19.06
CA ILE A 77 13.75 0.39 -18.81
C ILE A 77 14.15 -0.54 -19.97
N SER A 78 13.94 -0.09 -21.19
CA SER A 78 14.25 -0.86 -22.37
C SER A 78 15.73 -1.25 -22.47
N TYR A 79 16.63 -0.34 -22.17
CA TYR A 79 18.08 -0.58 -22.21
C TYR A 79 18.49 -1.66 -21.20
N TYR A 80 18.12 -1.48 -19.94
CA TYR A 80 18.50 -2.42 -18.86
C TYR A 80 17.86 -3.79 -19.04
N LEU A 81 16.57 -3.84 -19.34
CA LEU A 81 15.82 -5.11 -19.47
C LEU A 81 16.20 -5.87 -20.75
N LYS A 82 16.52 -5.20 -21.85
CA LYS A 82 17.01 -5.89 -23.06
C LYS A 82 18.24 -6.75 -22.75
N LYS A 83 19.19 -6.20 -21.97
CA LYS A 83 20.41 -6.92 -21.60
C LYS A 83 20.08 -8.12 -20.71
N TYR A 84 19.15 -7.96 -19.77
CA TYR A 84 18.69 -9.05 -18.91
C TYR A 84 17.98 -10.14 -19.72
N ILE A 85 16.96 -9.80 -20.51
CA ILE A 85 16.17 -10.75 -21.32
C ILE A 85 17.07 -11.56 -22.26
N LYS A 86 18.10 -10.94 -22.85
CA LYS A 86 19.04 -11.65 -23.77
C LYS A 86 19.95 -12.66 -23.06
N LYS A 87 20.18 -12.49 -21.77
CA LYS A 87 21.09 -13.36 -20.99
C LYS A 87 20.34 -14.48 -20.25
N SER A 88 19.05 -14.30 -20.04
CA SER A 88 18.19 -15.22 -19.30
C SER A 88 17.47 -16.17 -20.25
N GLN A 89 17.17 -17.36 -19.75
CA GLN A 89 16.34 -18.34 -20.49
C GLN A 89 14.88 -18.19 -20.02
N ASN A 90 14.00 -17.69 -20.92
CA ASN A 90 12.57 -17.48 -20.64
C ASN A 90 12.27 -16.82 -19.30
N PRO A 91 12.84 -15.63 -18.99
CA PRO A 91 12.65 -15.02 -17.68
C PRO A 91 11.20 -14.59 -17.44
N VAL A 92 10.79 -14.60 -16.18
CA VAL A 92 9.55 -13.95 -15.76
C VAL A 92 9.86 -12.54 -15.32
N ILE A 93 9.09 -11.59 -15.81
CA ILE A 93 9.23 -10.16 -15.47
C ILE A 93 7.94 -9.70 -14.81
N ILE A 94 8.03 -9.27 -13.54
CA ILE A 94 6.94 -8.65 -12.81
C ILE A 94 7.10 -7.13 -12.86
N SER A 95 6.15 -6.46 -13.48
CA SER A 95 6.13 -4.99 -13.56
C SER A 95 5.19 -4.42 -12.50
N ALA A 96 5.71 -3.57 -11.61
CA ALA A 96 4.95 -2.95 -10.54
C ALA A 96 3.89 -1.94 -11.01
N THR A 97 3.93 -1.50 -12.26
CA THR A 97 2.89 -0.68 -12.89
C THR A 97 2.82 -0.93 -14.39
N TRP A 98 1.68 -0.65 -14.99
CA TRP A 98 1.52 -0.79 -16.44
C TRP A 98 2.42 0.17 -17.24
N GLU A 99 2.76 1.35 -16.68
CA GLU A 99 3.66 2.28 -17.36
C GLU A 99 5.09 1.75 -17.47
N LEU A 100 5.55 0.96 -16.50
CA LEU A 100 6.86 0.32 -16.56
C LEU A 100 6.90 -0.79 -17.59
N ALA A 101 5.82 -1.58 -17.68
CA ALA A 101 5.68 -2.65 -18.66
C ALA A 101 5.82 -2.16 -20.12
N GLN A 102 5.36 -0.94 -20.44
CA GLN A 102 5.49 -0.36 -21.78
C GLN A 102 6.92 -0.37 -22.33
N GLY A 103 7.93 -0.21 -21.46
CA GLY A 103 9.34 -0.14 -21.86
C GLY A 103 9.87 -1.43 -22.49
N ILE A 104 9.21 -2.56 -22.26
CA ILE A 104 9.67 -3.88 -22.70
C ILE A 104 8.75 -4.56 -23.73
N LEU A 105 7.54 -4.06 -23.95
CA LEU A 105 6.58 -4.70 -24.88
C LEU A 105 7.15 -4.95 -26.28
N ARG A 106 7.97 -4.02 -26.78
CA ARG A 106 8.61 -4.17 -28.10
C ARG A 106 9.50 -5.40 -28.24
N TYR A 107 9.91 -6.00 -27.13
CA TYR A 107 10.75 -7.20 -27.12
C TYR A 107 9.96 -8.51 -27.14
N LYS A 108 8.65 -8.49 -26.85
CA LYS A 108 7.77 -9.65 -26.84
C LYS A 108 7.78 -10.45 -28.14
N LYS A 109 7.89 -9.77 -29.29
CA LYS A 109 7.97 -10.43 -30.61
C LYS A 109 9.36 -11.00 -30.94
N LYS A 110 10.39 -10.62 -30.16
CA LYS A 110 11.79 -10.92 -30.52
C LYS A 110 12.46 -11.89 -29.54
N TYR A 111 12.02 -11.90 -28.29
CA TYR A 111 12.63 -12.69 -27.23
C TYR A 111 11.54 -13.38 -26.41
N PRO A 112 11.75 -14.66 -26.02
CA PRO A 112 10.84 -15.34 -25.11
C PRO A 112 11.01 -14.77 -23.69
N PHE A 113 9.91 -14.34 -23.08
CA PHE A 113 9.79 -14.00 -21.67
C PHE A 113 8.33 -13.92 -21.27
N SER A 114 8.02 -14.18 -20.00
CA SER A 114 6.69 -13.97 -19.44
C SER A 114 6.59 -12.61 -18.75
N LEU A 115 5.49 -11.89 -18.97
CA LEU A 115 5.22 -10.59 -18.37
C LEU A 115 4.00 -10.65 -17.46
N ILE A 116 4.20 -10.38 -16.18
CA ILE A 116 3.15 -10.14 -15.19
C ILE A 116 3.07 -8.63 -14.95
N THR A 117 1.90 -8.04 -15.16
CA THR A 117 1.67 -6.61 -14.88
C THR A 117 0.78 -6.47 -13.65
N VAL A 118 1.27 -5.75 -12.63
CA VAL A 118 0.53 -5.50 -11.40
C VAL A 118 -0.05 -4.08 -11.43
N LEU A 119 -1.31 -3.96 -11.02
CA LEU A 119 -2.08 -2.72 -10.97
C LEU A 119 -2.43 -2.39 -9.53
N HIS A 120 -1.95 -1.26 -9.04
CA HIS A 120 -2.08 -0.84 -7.64
C HIS A 120 -3.23 0.14 -7.38
N GLY A 121 -3.93 0.60 -8.43
CA GLY A 121 -5.13 1.44 -8.36
C GLY A 121 -4.94 2.80 -8.99
N LEU A 122 -4.20 3.71 -8.37
CA LEU A 122 -4.10 5.11 -8.76
C LEU A 122 -3.68 5.32 -10.23
N GLU A 123 -2.76 4.52 -10.75
CA GLU A 123 -2.27 4.58 -12.13
C GLU A 123 -3.31 4.09 -13.15
N VAL A 124 -4.36 3.41 -12.68
CA VAL A 124 -5.51 2.97 -13.48
C VAL A 124 -6.63 4.01 -13.38
N THR A 125 -7.07 4.35 -12.17
CA THR A 125 -8.19 5.27 -11.94
C THR A 125 -7.97 6.65 -12.56
N ARG A 126 -6.71 7.11 -12.60
CA ARG A 126 -6.34 8.37 -13.28
C ARG A 126 -6.61 8.38 -14.78
N LEU A 127 -6.66 7.22 -15.43
CA LEU A 127 -6.94 7.14 -16.87
C LEU A 127 -8.35 7.62 -17.21
N ASN A 128 -9.29 7.60 -16.26
CA ASN A 128 -10.65 8.14 -16.41
C ASN A 128 -10.68 9.67 -16.44
N SER A 129 -9.60 10.36 -16.03
CA SER A 129 -9.54 11.82 -16.08
C SER A 129 -9.15 12.32 -17.48
N GLN A 130 -9.69 13.48 -17.88
CA GLN A 130 -9.38 14.12 -19.17
C GLN A 130 -7.89 14.30 -19.41
N LYS A 131 -7.11 14.53 -18.36
CA LYS A 131 -5.65 14.71 -18.43
C LYS A 131 -4.92 13.47 -18.92
N TYR A 132 -5.42 12.27 -18.59
CA TYR A 132 -4.69 11.01 -18.81
C TYR A 132 -5.38 10.04 -19.79
N ASN A 133 -6.62 10.32 -20.24
CA ASN A 133 -7.40 9.45 -21.12
C ASN A 133 -6.69 9.13 -22.45
N LYS A 134 -5.89 10.07 -22.98
CA LYS A 134 -5.04 9.86 -24.16
C LYS A 134 -4.05 8.69 -24.02
N ARG A 135 -3.84 8.21 -22.79
CA ARG A 135 -2.96 7.06 -22.50
C ARG A 135 -3.68 5.71 -22.50
N ILE A 136 -5.01 5.70 -22.60
CA ILE A 136 -5.84 4.47 -22.63
C ILE A 136 -5.35 3.46 -23.67
N PRO A 137 -5.08 3.84 -24.94
CA PRO A 137 -4.57 2.86 -25.93
C PRO A 137 -3.25 2.21 -25.52
N LEU A 138 -2.37 2.95 -24.81
CA LEU A 138 -1.11 2.41 -24.30
C LEU A 138 -1.36 1.42 -23.15
N PHE A 139 -2.32 1.70 -22.28
CA PHE A 139 -2.74 0.80 -21.21
C PHE A 139 -3.32 -0.49 -21.79
N GLN A 140 -4.28 -0.39 -22.73
CA GLN A 140 -4.88 -1.53 -23.42
C GLN A 140 -3.83 -2.42 -24.10
N ASN A 141 -2.82 -1.79 -24.72
CA ASN A 141 -1.72 -2.52 -25.35
C ASN A 141 -0.88 -3.30 -24.31
N VAL A 142 -0.67 -2.75 -23.11
CA VAL A 142 0.00 -3.48 -22.02
C VAL A 142 -0.84 -4.67 -21.57
N LEU A 143 -2.14 -4.48 -21.37
CA LEU A 143 -3.04 -5.57 -20.99
C LEU A 143 -3.01 -6.70 -22.01
N LYS A 144 -3.10 -6.36 -23.30
CA LYS A 144 -3.07 -7.34 -24.43
C LYS A 144 -1.81 -8.20 -24.45
N TYR A 145 -0.65 -7.63 -24.14
CA TYR A 145 0.64 -8.33 -24.27
C TYR A 145 1.20 -8.86 -22.94
N SER A 146 0.52 -8.62 -21.81
CA SER A 146 0.84 -9.27 -20.54
C SER A 146 0.35 -10.70 -20.52
N ASN A 147 1.17 -11.64 -20.04
CA ASN A 147 0.76 -13.03 -19.85
C ASN A 147 -0.23 -13.16 -18.69
N GLN A 148 -0.03 -12.34 -17.66
CA GLN A 148 -0.93 -12.25 -16.50
C GLN A 148 -1.07 -10.80 -16.07
N ILE A 149 -2.29 -10.43 -15.67
CA ILE A 149 -2.59 -9.14 -15.07
C ILE A 149 -3.08 -9.39 -13.66
N ILE A 150 -2.50 -8.69 -12.69
CA ILE A 150 -2.84 -8.79 -11.28
C ILE A 150 -3.30 -7.42 -10.79
N THR A 151 -4.37 -7.38 -10.03
CA THR A 151 -4.85 -6.18 -9.34
C THR A 151 -4.81 -6.38 -7.84
N VAL A 152 -4.51 -5.33 -7.09
CA VAL A 152 -4.43 -5.42 -5.62
C VAL A 152 -5.80 -5.39 -4.93
N SER A 153 -6.87 -5.10 -5.68
CA SER A 153 -8.25 -5.08 -5.17
C SER A 153 -9.26 -5.32 -6.27
N ASN A 154 -10.46 -5.75 -5.88
CA ASN A 154 -11.59 -5.89 -6.80
C ASN A 154 -12.00 -4.54 -7.41
N TYR A 155 -11.89 -3.45 -6.63
CA TYR A 155 -12.10 -2.10 -7.13
C TYR A 155 -11.14 -1.79 -8.30
N THR A 156 -9.83 -2.02 -8.11
CA THR A 156 -8.83 -1.81 -9.18
C THR A 156 -9.10 -2.71 -10.38
N LYS A 157 -9.60 -3.95 -10.17
CA LYS A 157 -9.99 -4.85 -11.23
C LYS A 157 -11.16 -4.28 -12.06
N MET A 158 -12.20 -3.81 -11.40
CA MET A 158 -13.36 -3.22 -12.09
C MET A 158 -12.97 -1.98 -12.88
N GLU A 159 -12.16 -1.10 -12.31
CA GLU A 159 -11.61 0.08 -13.02
C GLU A 159 -10.78 -0.32 -14.24
N ALA A 160 -9.92 -1.34 -14.10
CA ALA A 160 -9.09 -1.81 -15.21
C ALA A 160 -9.94 -2.42 -16.35
N LEU A 161 -10.98 -3.18 -16.03
CA LEU A 161 -11.89 -3.77 -17.02
C LEU A 161 -12.72 -2.70 -17.74
N SER A 162 -13.19 -1.68 -17.02
CA SER A 162 -13.99 -0.59 -17.63
C SER A 162 -13.22 0.22 -18.68
N ILE A 163 -11.88 0.33 -18.50
CA ILE A 163 -11.00 1.08 -19.41
C ILE A 163 -10.33 0.16 -20.44
N GLY A 164 -9.92 -1.02 -20.00
CA GLY A 164 -9.06 -1.92 -20.77
C GLY A 164 -9.80 -2.91 -21.67
N GLY A 165 -11.10 -3.10 -21.45
CA GLY A 165 -11.88 -4.14 -22.10
C GLY A 165 -11.78 -5.50 -21.40
N ASN A 166 -12.29 -6.54 -22.06
CA ASN A 166 -12.42 -7.87 -21.45
C ASN A 166 -11.09 -8.64 -21.44
N HIS A 167 -10.38 -8.61 -20.33
CA HIS A 167 -9.13 -9.32 -20.09
C HIS A 167 -9.24 -10.24 -18.86
N LYS A 168 -8.49 -11.34 -18.84
CA LYS A 168 -8.36 -12.18 -17.66
C LYS A 168 -7.50 -11.46 -16.62
N ILE A 169 -8.14 -10.89 -15.61
CA ILE A 169 -7.49 -10.17 -14.51
C ILE A 169 -7.73 -10.94 -13.21
N GLU A 170 -6.66 -11.23 -12.49
CA GLU A 170 -6.71 -11.86 -11.19
C GLU A 170 -6.54 -10.81 -10.08
N THR A 171 -7.27 -10.95 -8.98
CA THR A 171 -7.09 -10.11 -7.81
C THR A 171 -6.22 -10.84 -6.79
N ILE A 172 -5.01 -10.33 -6.57
CA ILE A 172 -4.13 -10.76 -5.47
C ILE A 172 -3.91 -9.53 -4.59
N PRO A 173 -4.43 -9.53 -3.36
CA PRO A 173 -4.32 -8.39 -2.47
C PRO A 173 -2.87 -8.09 -2.09
N ASN A 174 -2.64 -6.89 -1.57
CA ASN A 174 -1.38 -6.59 -0.92
C ASN A 174 -1.23 -7.42 0.37
N PHE A 175 -0.01 -7.48 0.86
CA PHE A 175 0.38 -8.24 2.04
C PHE A 175 1.03 -7.34 3.10
N VAL A 176 1.19 -7.89 4.28
CA VAL A 176 2.02 -7.37 5.35
C VAL A 176 3.05 -8.42 5.76
N ASP A 177 4.24 -8.00 6.13
CA ASP A 177 5.23 -8.88 6.73
C ASP A 177 4.92 -9.04 8.22
N THR A 178 4.49 -10.23 8.61
CA THR A 178 4.13 -10.54 9.99
C THR A 178 5.34 -10.72 10.92
N ASN A 179 6.56 -10.73 10.37
CA ASN A 179 7.79 -10.63 11.15
C ASN A 179 8.08 -9.16 11.53
N ASP A 180 7.64 -8.21 10.71
CA ASP A 180 7.80 -6.78 10.98
C ASP A 180 6.66 -6.21 11.83
N PHE A 181 5.42 -6.75 11.68
CA PHE A 181 4.22 -6.28 12.37
C PHE A 181 3.54 -7.42 13.13
N TYR A 182 3.48 -7.30 14.44
CA TYR A 182 2.88 -8.26 15.37
C TYR A 182 2.47 -7.56 16.67
N PRO A 183 1.60 -8.20 17.51
CA PRO A 183 1.20 -7.62 18.78
C PRO A 183 2.36 -7.50 19.77
N GLU A 184 2.46 -6.33 20.42
CA GLU A 184 3.43 -6.04 21.48
C GLU A 184 2.76 -5.42 22.72
N SER A 185 3.50 -5.28 23.80
CA SER A 185 3.02 -4.63 25.02
C SER A 185 2.64 -3.17 24.78
N LYS A 186 1.34 -2.85 24.79
CA LYS A 186 0.80 -1.49 24.65
C LYS A 186 1.46 -0.52 25.63
N THR A 187 1.63 -0.93 26.88
CA THR A 187 2.26 -0.12 27.93
C THR A 187 3.68 0.30 27.55
N ASN A 188 4.49 -0.62 27.03
CA ASN A 188 5.85 -0.32 26.62
C ASN A 188 5.89 0.58 25.38
N CYS A 189 5.01 0.33 24.42
CA CYS A 189 4.89 1.12 23.20
C CYS A 189 4.44 2.56 23.52
N ARG A 190 3.47 2.74 24.41
CA ARG A 190 3.03 4.06 24.88
C ARG A 190 4.14 4.81 25.58
N ARG A 191 4.91 4.14 26.44
CA ARG A 191 6.07 4.74 27.13
C ARG A 191 7.11 5.25 26.13
N HIS A 192 7.36 4.52 25.04
CA HIS A 192 8.28 4.93 23.98
C HIS A 192 7.87 6.27 23.34
N PHE A 193 6.57 6.46 23.08
CA PHE A 193 6.04 7.71 22.50
C PHE A 193 5.64 8.76 23.55
N LYS A 194 5.83 8.49 24.85
CA LYS A 194 5.40 9.34 25.97
C LYS A 194 3.89 9.60 25.97
N PHE A 195 3.10 8.60 25.57
CA PHE A 195 1.65 8.65 25.67
C PHE A 195 1.19 8.24 27.07
N ASP A 196 0.11 8.87 27.56
CA ASP A 196 -0.51 8.47 28.81
C ASP A 196 -1.17 7.09 28.69
N GLN A 197 -1.07 6.29 29.76
CA GLN A 197 -1.63 4.92 29.77
C GLN A 197 -3.16 4.93 29.79
N ASN A 198 -3.78 6.01 30.27
CA ASN A 198 -5.25 6.16 30.41
C ASN A 198 -5.89 6.85 29.19
N GLU A 199 -5.10 7.34 28.22
CA GLU A 199 -5.65 7.94 27.01
C GLU A 199 -6.31 6.87 26.11
N LYS A 200 -7.38 7.25 25.44
CA LYS A 200 -7.93 6.51 24.28
C LYS A 200 -7.28 7.07 23.01
N ILE A 201 -6.50 6.25 22.30
CA ILE A 201 -5.66 6.72 21.18
C ILE A 201 -6.19 6.24 19.85
N LEU A 202 -6.62 7.19 19.01
CA LEU A 202 -6.86 6.98 17.57
C LEU A 202 -5.59 7.31 16.81
N LEU A 203 -5.25 6.50 15.80
CA LEU A 203 -4.08 6.71 14.96
C LEU A 203 -4.45 6.78 13.47
N THR A 204 -3.98 7.79 12.77
CA THR A 204 -3.84 7.75 11.31
C THR A 204 -2.35 7.83 10.94
N LEU A 205 -1.83 6.81 10.26
CA LEU A 205 -0.48 6.80 9.70
C LEU A 205 -0.56 6.85 8.18
N SER A 206 -0.43 8.06 7.61
CA SER A 206 -0.57 8.28 6.18
C SER A 206 0.08 9.59 5.72
N ARG A 207 0.16 9.79 4.41
CA ARG A 207 0.50 11.13 3.88
C ARG A 207 -0.61 12.12 4.22
N LEU A 208 -0.23 13.36 4.59
CA LEU A 208 -1.18 14.46 4.81
C LEU A 208 -1.66 14.98 3.44
N VAL A 209 -2.73 14.40 2.95
CA VAL A 209 -3.44 14.82 1.73
C VAL A 209 -4.95 14.68 1.94
N LYS A 210 -5.76 15.56 1.35
CA LYS A 210 -7.23 15.67 1.60
C LYS A 210 -7.94 14.31 1.48
N ARG A 211 -7.61 13.51 0.47
CA ARG A 211 -8.24 12.21 0.24
C ARG A 211 -8.06 11.19 1.39
N LYS A 212 -7.16 11.41 2.34
CA LYS A 212 -6.96 10.53 3.50
C LYS A 212 -7.93 10.82 4.66
N GLY A 213 -8.71 11.90 4.55
CA GLY A 213 -9.85 12.18 5.43
C GLY A 213 -9.51 12.57 6.86
N HIS A 214 -8.31 13.12 7.14
CA HIS A 214 -7.94 13.56 8.47
C HIS A 214 -8.96 14.59 9.05
N ALA A 215 -9.46 15.50 8.21
CA ALA A 215 -10.46 16.49 8.63
C ALA A 215 -11.78 15.84 9.09
N ILE A 216 -12.18 14.72 8.47
CA ILE A 216 -13.41 13.99 8.85
C ILE A 216 -13.26 13.40 10.25
N VAL A 217 -12.09 12.83 10.56
CA VAL A 217 -11.80 12.31 11.90
C VAL A 217 -11.77 13.43 12.92
N ILE A 218 -11.13 14.58 12.61
CA ILE A 218 -11.11 15.75 13.50
C ILE A 218 -12.53 16.26 13.78
N ASN A 219 -13.40 16.33 12.75
CA ASN A 219 -14.81 16.74 12.92
C ASN A 219 -15.65 15.74 13.73
N ALA A 220 -15.24 14.47 13.83
CA ALA A 220 -15.91 13.49 14.66
C ALA A 220 -15.52 13.60 16.15
N LEU A 221 -14.36 14.17 16.46
CA LEU A 221 -13.82 14.20 17.83
C LEU A 221 -14.67 14.96 18.86
N PRO A 222 -15.34 16.11 18.55
CA PRO A 222 -16.14 16.79 19.57
C PRO A 222 -17.15 15.86 20.25
N ALA A 223 -17.93 15.11 19.46
CA ALA A 223 -18.91 14.18 20.02
C ALA A 223 -18.28 12.96 20.72
N VAL A 224 -17.12 12.47 20.23
CA VAL A 224 -16.37 11.41 20.95
C VAL A 224 -15.84 11.92 22.29
N LYS A 225 -15.37 13.17 22.35
CA LYS A 225 -14.83 13.80 23.56
C LYS A 225 -15.85 13.95 24.68
N GLU A 226 -17.14 14.11 24.36
CA GLU A 226 -18.21 14.12 25.35
C GLU A 226 -18.26 12.83 26.18
N THR A 227 -18.02 11.67 25.54
CA THR A 227 -17.99 10.37 26.22
C THR A 227 -16.60 10.00 26.74
N PHE A 228 -15.56 10.34 25.99
CA PHE A 228 -14.16 10.04 26.30
C PHE A 228 -13.32 11.34 26.33
N PRO A 229 -13.32 12.10 27.44
CA PRO A 229 -12.57 13.37 27.53
C PRO A 229 -11.07 13.22 27.24
N ASN A 230 -10.49 12.05 27.57
CA ASN A 230 -9.07 11.72 27.34
C ASN A 230 -8.81 11.13 25.95
N ILE A 231 -9.69 11.35 24.96
CA ILE A 231 -9.44 10.95 23.59
C ILE A 231 -8.25 11.68 23.01
N LYS A 232 -7.35 10.95 22.35
CA LYS A 232 -6.22 11.50 21.62
C LYS A 232 -6.25 11.03 20.18
N TYR A 233 -6.20 11.93 19.22
CA TYR A 233 -6.02 11.61 17.81
C TYR A 233 -4.60 11.92 17.38
N VAL A 234 -3.85 10.88 17.07
CA VAL A 234 -2.46 10.94 16.62
C VAL A 234 -2.42 10.89 15.09
N ILE A 235 -1.90 11.95 14.49
CA ILE A 235 -1.68 12.07 13.05
C ILE A 235 -0.19 11.92 12.77
N ALA A 236 0.18 10.76 12.21
CA ALA A 236 1.53 10.42 11.85
C ALA A 236 1.74 10.43 10.33
N GLY A 237 2.84 11.02 9.89
CA GLY A 237 3.18 11.21 8.50
C GLY A 237 3.41 12.66 8.13
N ASP A 238 3.82 12.89 6.89
CA ASP A 238 4.06 14.21 6.33
C ASP A 238 3.41 14.33 4.95
N GLY A 239 3.34 15.55 4.38
CA GLY A 239 2.67 15.74 3.10
C GLY A 239 2.51 17.20 2.71
N ASP A 240 1.32 17.57 2.26
CA ASP A 240 0.98 18.91 1.82
C ASP A 240 0.96 19.88 3.01
N GLN A 241 1.87 20.87 2.99
CA GLN A 241 2.00 21.85 4.09
C GLN A 241 0.80 22.79 4.19
N SER A 242 0.14 23.11 3.05
CA SER A 242 -1.10 23.88 3.06
C SER A 242 -2.20 23.12 3.77
N TYR A 243 -2.38 21.84 3.42
CA TYR A 243 -3.36 20.99 4.09
C TYR A 243 -3.06 20.76 5.56
N LYS A 244 -1.78 20.63 5.93
CA LYS A 244 -1.37 20.55 7.36
C LYS A 244 -1.77 21.80 8.12
N LYS A 245 -1.63 22.99 7.50
CA LYS A 245 -2.07 24.27 8.10
C LYS A 245 -3.60 24.32 8.26
N GLU A 246 -4.34 23.92 7.22
CA GLU A 246 -5.81 23.79 7.26
C GLU A 246 -6.27 22.89 8.43
N LEU A 247 -5.64 21.72 8.62
CA LEU A 247 -5.96 20.80 9.70
C LEU A 247 -5.68 21.41 11.09
N LYS A 248 -4.55 22.11 11.25
CA LYS A 248 -4.22 22.78 12.53
C LYS A 248 -5.22 23.90 12.86
N GLN A 249 -5.65 24.64 11.86
CA GLN A 249 -6.67 25.66 12.05
C GLN A 249 -8.01 25.04 12.49
N LEU A 250 -8.44 23.95 11.83
CA LEU A 250 -9.65 23.21 12.19
C LEU A 250 -9.59 22.69 13.66
N VAL A 251 -8.42 22.23 14.10
CA VAL A 251 -8.20 21.79 15.48
C VAL A 251 -8.44 22.94 16.49
N VAL A 252 -7.93 24.14 16.18
CA VAL A 252 -8.15 25.34 17.01
C VAL A 252 -9.62 25.77 17.01
N GLU A 253 -10.26 25.82 15.82
CA GLU A 253 -11.68 26.19 15.67
C GLU A 253 -12.61 25.28 16.47
N LEU A 254 -12.24 24.01 16.67
CA LEU A 254 -13.04 23.03 17.42
C LEU A 254 -12.59 22.88 18.89
N GLY A 255 -11.58 23.63 19.37
CA GLY A 255 -11.06 23.53 20.76
C GLY A 255 -10.45 22.17 21.09
N LEU A 256 -9.73 21.58 20.11
CA LEU A 256 -9.16 20.23 20.19
C LEU A 256 -7.64 20.19 20.31
N GLU A 257 -6.98 21.30 20.67
CA GLU A 257 -5.52 21.41 20.71
C GLU A 257 -4.89 20.40 21.68
N SER A 258 -5.57 20.08 22.76
CA SER A 258 -5.15 19.05 23.71
C SER A 258 -5.43 17.62 23.24
N ASN A 259 -6.30 17.43 22.25
CA ASN A 259 -6.76 16.12 21.78
C ASN A 259 -6.10 15.66 20.48
N VAL A 260 -5.52 16.56 19.67
CA VAL A 260 -4.92 16.21 18.38
C VAL A 260 -3.41 16.43 18.40
N LEU A 261 -2.66 15.36 18.08
CA LEU A 261 -1.20 15.39 18.06
C LEU A 261 -0.68 15.12 16.64
N PHE A 262 0.10 16.05 16.08
CA PHE A 262 0.80 15.88 14.81
C PHE A 262 2.23 15.36 15.06
N LEU A 263 2.47 14.06 14.92
CA LEU A 263 3.80 13.45 15.14
C LEU A 263 4.80 13.73 14.01
N GLY A 264 4.31 14.09 12.82
CA GLY A 264 5.18 14.19 11.66
C GLY A 264 5.61 12.83 11.12
N TYR A 265 6.75 12.80 10.45
CA TYR A 265 7.28 11.60 9.82
C TYR A 265 7.71 10.55 10.85
N ILE A 266 7.33 9.30 10.60
CA ILE A 266 7.70 8.12 11.42
C ILE A 266 8.62 7.21 10.61
N HIS A 267 9.72 6.77 11.21
CA HIS A 267 10.63 5.78 10.63
C HIS A 267 9.96 4.39 10.57
N GLU A 268 10.38 3.57 9.61
CA GLU A 268 9.76 2.24 9.37
C GLU A 268 9.85 1.32 10.60
N ASP A 269 10.99 1.34 11.30
CA ASP A 269 11.25 0.59 12.54
C ASP A 269 10.37 1.02 13.72
N GLN A 270 9.84 2.22 13.70
CA GLN A 270 8.94 2.76 14.73
C GLN A 270 7.45 2.50 14.46
N LYS A 271 7.09 2.12 13.23
CA LYS A 271 5.68 1.92 12.86
C LYS A 271 4.99 0.88 13.72
N ARG A 272 5.61 -0.29 13.92
CA ARG A 272 5.05 -1.36 14.75
C ARG A 272 4.78 -0.87 16.17
N LEU A 273 5.74 -0.18 16.78
CA LEU A 273 5.56 0.39 18.12
C LEU A 273 4.40 1.39 18.14
N LEU A 274 4.26 2.22 17.09
CA LEU A 274 3.19 3.22 17.02
C LEU A 274 1.81 2.57 16.85
N TYR A 275 1.67 1.52 16.02
CA TYR A 275 0.43 0.76 15.94
C TYR A 275 0.08 0.12 17.29
N ASN A 276 1.03 -0.52 17.97
CA ASN A 276 0.80 -1.14 19.28
C ASN A 276 0.54 -0.13 20.41
N ALA A 277 0.90 1.15 20.24
CA ALA A 277 0.62 2.21 21.20
C ALA A 277 -0.83 2.73 21.11
N CYS A 278 -1.51 2.56 19.98
CA CYS A 278 -2.87 3.06 19.78
C CYS A 278 -3.95 2.01 20.16
N ASP A 279 -5.19 2.46 20.20
CA ASP A 279 -6.36 1.60 20.44
C ASP A 279 -7.11 1.31 19.16
N ILE A 280 -7.22 2.28 18.27
CA ILE A 280 -7.91 2.17 16.98
C ILE A 280 -7.06 2.83 15.90
N TYR A 281 -6.85 2.13 14.79
CA TYR A 281 -6.31 2.74 13.59
C TYR A 281 -7.46 3.22 12.71
N ILE A 282 -7.43 4.50 12.31
CA ILE A 282 -8.51 5.11 11.53
C ILE A 282 -7.97 5.83 10.30
N MET A 283 -8.56 5.59 9.13
CA MET A 283 -8.27 6.35 7.92
C MET A 283 -9.54 6.51 7.09
N ASN A 284 -10.14 7.70 7.16
CA ASN A 284 -11.40 8.02 6.48
C ASN A 284 -11.17 8.44 5.02
N SER A 285 -10.55 7.55 4.23
CA SER A 285 -10.21 7.85 2.83
C SER A 285 -11.45 8.04 1.96
N MET A 286 -11.35 9.00 1.05
CA MET A 286 -12.39 9.30 0.06
C MET A 286 -11.83 9.30 -1.35
N ALA A 287 -12.66 9.00 -2.33
CA ALA A 287 -12.34 9.23 -3.74
C ALA A 287 -12.49 10.73 -4.05
N THR A 288 -11.56 11.29 -4.80
CA THR A 288 -11.68 12.67 -5.30
C THR A 288 -11.96 12.64 -6.79
N ASN A 289 -13.13 13.15 -7.19
CA ASN A 289 -13.62 13.10 -8.58
C ASN A 289 -12.72 13.85 -9.57
N GLU A 290 -12.06 14.94 -9.13
CA GLU A 290 -11.27 15.80 -10.02
C GLU A 290 -9.98 15.15 -10.55
N LYS A 291 -9.44 14.16 -9.87
CA LYS A 291 -8.14 13.53 -10.22
C LYS A 291 -8.19 12.01 -10.36
N GLY A 292 -9.34 11.38 -10.17
CA GLY A 292 -9.44 9.93 -10.11
C GLY A 292 -8.63 9.31 -8.97
N ASP A 293 -8.32 10.11 -7.95
CA ASP A 293 -7.51 9.67 -6.81
C ASP A 293 -8.40 8.87 -5.84
N SER A 294 -8.16 7.59 -5.69
CA SER A 294 -8.82 6.71 -4.72
C SER A 294 -7.79 5.87 -3.96
N GLU A 295 -8.20 5.26 -2.86
CA GLU A 295 -7.37 4.28 -2.17
C GLU A 295 -7.41 2.95 -2.93
N GLY A 296 -6.25 2.47 -3.40
CA GLY A 296 -6.19 1.21 -4.15
C GLY A 296 -6.41 -0.03 -3.29
N PHE A 297 -6.00 0.03 -2.00
CA PHE A 297 -6.13 -1.09 -1.07
C PHE A 297 -6.06 -0.64 0.40
N GLY A 298 -4.96 0.05 0.81
CA GLY A 298 -4.72 0.47 2.20
C GLY A 298 -3.89 -0.53 3.02
N ILE A 299 -2.63 -0.74 2.67
CA ILE A 299 -1.71 -1.66 3.41
C ILE A 299 -1.64 -1.33 4.90
N THR A 300 -1.74 -0.05 5.27
CA THR A 300 -1.69 0.41 6.67
C THR A 300 -2.80 -0.18 7.54
N PHE A 301 -3.95 -0.57 6.96
CA PHE A 301 -4.97 -1.32 7.68
C PHE A 301 -4.48 -2.73 8.05
N LEU A 302 -3.75 -3.38 7.14
CA LEU A 302 -3.17 -4.70 7.42
C LEU A 302 -2.02 -4.60 8.45
N GLU A 303 -1.20 -3.55 8.38
CA GLU A 303 -0.13 -3.30 9.34
C GLU A 303 -0.71 -3.13 10.77
N ALA A 304 -1.80 -2.36 10.92
CA ALA A 304 -2.51 -2.21 12.19
C ALA A 304 -3.15 -3.53 12.66
N ASN A 305 -3.85 -4.23 11.76
CA ASN A 305 -4.47 -5.52 12.07
C ASN A 305 -3.45 -6.60 12.45
N ALA A 306 -2.27 -6.62 11.83
CA ALA A 306 -1.18 -7.52 12.22
C ALA A 306 -0.71 -7.26 13.67
N CYS A 307 -0.81 -6.02 14.15
CA CYS A 307 -0.54 -5.64 15.53
C CYS A 307 -1.75 -5.87 16.47
N GLY A 308 -2.84 -6.47 16.00
CA GLY A 308 -4.04 -6.70 16.79
C GLY A 308 -4.90 -5.46 17.03
N ILE A 309 -4.71 -4.41 16.23
CA ILE A 309 -5.44 -3.15 16.39
C ILE A 309 -6.66 -3.13 15.47
N PRO A 310 -7.89 -2.99 16.01
CA PRO A 310 -9.09 -2.77 15.21
C PRO A 310 -8.98 -1.54 14.32
N VAL A 311 -9.54 -1.61 13.11
CA VAL A 311 -9.42 -0.53 12.15
C VAL A 311 -10.80 0.06 11.80
N ILE A 312 -10.83 1.37 11.50
CA ILE A 312 -11.99 2.04 10.91
C ILE A 312 -11.57 2.59 9.55
N GLY A 313 -12.28 2.17 8.50
CA GLY A 313 -12.07 2.64 7.14
C GLY A 313 -13.38 2.96 6.44
N THR A 314 -13.31 3.44 5.20
CA THR A 314 -14.51 3.78 4.43
C THR A 314 -14.83 2.75 3.37
N THR A 315 -16.06 2.80 2.85
CA THR A 315 -16.50 2.00 1.69
C THR A 315 -15.91 2.47 0.36
N SER A 316 -14.94 3.40 0.37
CA SER A 316 -14.34 4.01 -0.83
C SER A 316 -13.20 3.17 -1.40
N GLY A 317 -13.16 3.04 -2.72
CA GLY A 317 -12.05 2.40 -3.44
C GLY A 317 -11.85 0.94 -3.08
N GLY A 318 -10.58 0.53 -2.95
CA GLY A 318 -10.18 -0.86 -2.67
C GLY A 318 -10.13 -1.24 -1.19
N ILE A 319 -10.59 -0.38 -0.27
CA ILE A 319 -10.52 -0.60 1.18
C ILE A 319 -11.31 -1.84 1.59
N GLY A 320 -12.44 -2.13 0.94
CA GLY A 320 -13.25 -3.32 1.20
C GLY A 320 -12.54 -4.66 0.96
N ASN A 321 -11.38 -4.67 0.28
CA ASN A 321 -10.53 -5.86 0.21
C ASN A 321 -9.64 -6.02 1.46
N ALA A 322 -9.22 -4.93 2.08
CA ALA A 322 -8.43 -4.96 3.32
C ALA A 322 -9.32 -5.13 4.56
N ILE A 323 -10.47 -4.45 4.59
CA ILE A 323 -11.41 -4.48 5.73
C ILE A 323 -12.66 -5.28 5.36
N LYS A 324 -12.99 -6.29 6.17
CA LYS A 324 -14.28 -6.95 6.20
C LYS A 324 -15.03 -6.43 7.44
N ASN A 325 -16.15 -5.71 7.19
CA ASN A 325 -16.90 -5.03 8.25
C ASN A 325 -17.28 -5.99 9.38
N ARG A 326 -17.09 -5.55 10.64
CA ARG A 326 -17.33 -6.30 11.89
C ARG A 326 -16.50 -7.58 12.06
N VAL A 327 -15.48 -7.81 11.19
CA VAL A 327 -14.57 -8.96 11.31
C VAL A 327 -13.17 -8.51 11.74
N ASN A 328 -12.56 -7.58 11.01
CA ASN A 328 -11.23 -7.04 11.35
C ASN A 328 -11.24 -5.52 11.50
N GLY A 329 -12.41 -4.90 11.49
CA GLY A 329 -12.63 -3.48 11.64
C GLY A 329 -14.05 -3.08 11.32
N LEU A 330 -14.32 -1.78 11.35
CA LEU A 330 -15.61 -1.19 10.98
C LEU A 330 -15.47 -0.37 9.69
N MET A 331 -16.52 -0.40 8.88
CA MET A 331 -16.58 0.38 7.64
C MET A 331 -17.68 1.44 7.76
N VAL A 332 -17.33 2.67 7.39
CA VAL A 332 -18.21 3.84 7.42
C VAL A 332 -18.33 4.46 6.02
N SER A 333 -19.34 5.26 5.79
CA SER A 333 -19.47 6.05 4.57
C SER A 333 -18.35 7.10 4.49
N PRO A 334 -17.76 7.35 3.30
CA PRO A 334 -16.82 8.44 3.14
C PRO A 334 -17.49 9.78 3.44
N ASN A 335 -16.72 10.75 3.97
CA ASN A 335 -17.21 12.08 4.35
C ASN A 335 -18.31 12.12 5.42
N SER A 336 -18.43 11.09 6.27
CA SER A 336 -19.42 11.04 7.36
C SER A 336 -18.74 11.15 8.73
N PRO A 337 -18.63 12.35 9.33
CA PRO A 337 -18.19 12.48 10.72
C PRO A 337 -19.10 11.74 11.70
N VAL A 338 -20.41 11.71 11.44
CA VAL A 338 -21.40 11.05 12.31
C VAL A 338 -21.16 9.55 12.37
N GLU A 339 -21.05 8.86 11.20
CA GLU A 339 -20.76 7.43 11.18
C GLU A 339 -19.36 7.14 11.77
N THR A 340 -18.41 8.02 11.55
CA THR A 340 -17.07 7.94 12.12
C THR A 340 -17.12 8.00 13.66
N THR A 341 -17.90 8.93 14.21
CA THR A 341 -18.17 9.02 15.66
C THR A 341 -18.76 7.72 16.20
N ASN A 342 -19.85 7.23 15.57
CA ASN A 342 -20.53 6.03 16.00
C ASN A 342 -19.59 4.83 16.00
N ALA A 343 -18.81 4.63 14.95
CA ALA A 343 -17.85 3.53 14.85
C ALA A 343 -16.75 3.59 15.93
N ILE A 344 -16.28 4.80 16.29
CA ILE A 344 -15.32 4.98 17.38
C ILE A 344 -15.99 4.62 18.73
N LEU A 345 -17.19 5.13 18.98
CA LEU A 345 -17.94 4.86 20.20
C LEU A 345 -18.30 3.38 20.34
N ASP A 346 -18.72 2.72 19.26
CA ASP A 346 -19.01 1.27 19.24
C ASP A 346 -17.79 0.46 19.72
N LEU A 347 -16.60 0.74 19.14
CA LEU A 347 -15.38 0.03 19.54
C LEU A 347 -14.92 0.33 20.95
N PHE A 348 -15.16 1.52 21.49
CA PHE A 348 -14.73 1.85 22.85
C PHE A 348 -15.72 1.44 23.93
N ASN A 349 -17.03 1.38 23.63
CA ASN A 349 -18.08 1.01 24.57
C ASN A 349 -18.34 -0.51 24.60
N ASP A 350 -18.11 -1.22 23.49
CA ASP A 350 -18.32 -2.65 23.37
C ASP A 350 -16.99 -3.42 23.44
N SER A 351 -16.54 -3.73 24.65
CA SER A 351 -15.30 -4.47 24.89
C SER A 351 -15.29 -5.88 24.28
N PRO A 352 -16.37 -6.67 24.31
CA PRO A 352 -16.50 -7.91 23.57
C PRO A 352 -16.27 -7.73 22.07
N LEU A 353 -16.95 -6.79 21.42
CA LEU A 353 -16.77 -6.49 19.99
C LEU A 353 -15.33 -6.10 19.67
N TYR A 354 -14.73 -5.23 20.48
CA TYR A 354 -13.32 -4.82 20.31
C TYR A 354 -12.40 -6.04 20.35
N SER A 355 -12.56 -6.91 21.33
CA SER A 355 -11.72 -8.10 21.51
C SER A 355 -11.88 -9.09 20.38
N GLU A 356 -13.11 -9.34 19.93
CA GLU A 356 -13.41 -10.21 18.80
C GLU A 356 -12.76 -9.69 17.51
N ILE A 357 -12.92 -8.41 17.20
CA ILE A 357 -12.31 -7.78 16.01
C ILE A 357 -10.79 -7.83 16.10
N SER A 358 -10.19 -7.57 17.25
CA SER A 358 -8.74 -7.61 17.47
C SER A 358 -8.17 -9.00 17.18
N LEU A 359 -8.76 -10.06 17.72
CA LEU A 359 -8.33 -11.44 17.51
C LEU A 359 -8.52 -11.87 16.05
N SER A 360 -9.69 -11.58 15.48
CA SER A 360 -10.01 -11.90 14.09
C SER A 360 -9.11 -11.15 13.10
N ALA A 361 -8.68 -9.94 13.45
CA ALA A 361 -7.77 -9.14 12.64
C ALA A 361 -6.41 -9.83 12.47
N VAL A 362 -5.81 -10.31 13.57
CA VAL A 362 -4.54 -11.04 13.55
C VAL A 362 -4.66 -12.35 12.77
N SER A 363 -5.69 -13.15 13.06
CA SER A 363 -5.94 -14.41 12.35
C SER A 363 -6.08 -14.20 10.84
N ARG A 364 -6.93 -13.24 10.44
CA ARG A 364 -7.17 -12.93 9.03
C ARG A 364 -5.91 -12.45 8.30
N VAL A 365 -5.06 -11.67 8.96
CA VAL A 365 -3.78 -11.24 8.38
C VAL A 365 -2.87 -12.45 8.16
N ASN A 366 -2.70 -13.30 9.14
CA ASN A 366 -1.84 -14.48 9.03
C ASN A 366 -2.31 -15.44 7.93
N GLU A 367 -3.61 -15.68 7.83
CA GLU A 367 -4.21 -16.65 6.92
C GLU A 367 -4.36 -16.14 5.48
N GLN A 368 -4.57 -14.83 5.29
CA GLN A 368 -4.97 -14.29 3.99
C GLN A 368 -4.04 -13.22 3.42
N PHE A 369 -3.27 -12.52 4.27
CA PHE A 369 -2.49 -11.34 3.87
C PHE A 369 -1.04 -11.37 4.33
N SER A 370 -0.55 -12.47 4.90
CA SER A 370 0.87 -12.61 5.20
C SER A 370 1.69 -12.62 3.91
N LEU A 371 2.94 -12.16 4.01
CA LEU A 371 3.88 -12.18 2.88
C LEU A 371 4.05 -13.60 2.32
N SER A 372 4.09 -14.63 3.18
CA SER A 372 4.19 -16.02 2.77
C SER A 372 2.98 -16.46 1.93
N HIS A 373 1.76 -16.23 2.43
CA HIS A 373 0.53 -16.62 1.74
C HIS A 373 0.36 -15.93 0.38
N ILE A 374 0.61 -14.63 0.32
CA ILE A 374 0.52 -13.87 -0.94
C ILE A 374 1.67 -14.22 -1.88
N GLY A 375 2.87 -14.44 -1.35
CA GLY A 375 4.03 -14.90 -2.12
C GLY A 375 3.78 -16.24 -2.81
N GLU A 376 3.12 -17.19 -2.13
CA GLU A 376 2.70 -18.48 -2.71
C GLU A 376 1.74 -18.30 -3.90
N LYS A 377 0.80 -17.37 -3.84
CA LYS A 377 -0.09 -17.06 -4.98
C LYS A 377 0.70 -16.56 -6.20
N TYR A 378 1.67 -15.69 -5.98
CA TYR A 378 2.57 -15.26 -7.06
C TYR A 378 3.41 -16.42 -7.58
N GLN A 379 3.89 -17.30 -6.71
CA GLN A 379 4.65 -18.49 -7.11
C GLN A 379 3.81 -19.45 -7.97
N GLN A 380 2.56 -19.69 -7.63
CA GLN A 380 1.62 -20.50 -8.42
C GLN A 380 1.42 -19.91 -9.83
N ILE A 381 1.23 -18.59 -9.94
CA ILE A 381 1.13 -17.91 -11.23
C ILE A 381 2.42 -18.08 -12.04
N ILE A 382 3.58 -17.85 -11.42
CA ILE A 382 4.86 -17.99 -12.10
C ILE A 382 5.02 -19.42 -12.61
N SER A 383 4.71 -20.44 -11.81
CA SER A 383 4.79 -21.86 -12.20
C SER A 383 3.87 -22.17 -13.38
N SER A 384 2.63 -21.68 -13.39
CA SER A 384 1.68 -21.90 -14.47
C SER A 384 2.12 -21.31 -15.80
N LEU A 385 2.91 -20.24 -15.79
CA LEU A 385 3.45 -19.61 -16.99
C LEU A 385 4.59 -20.43 -17.65
N TYR A 386 5.22 -21.34 -16.90
CA TYR A 386 6.21 -22.27 -17.47
C TYR A 386 5.57 -23.54 -18.04
N THR A 387 4.48 -24.04 -17.44
CA THR A 387 3.78 -25.25 -17.92
C THR A 387 2.94 -24.99 -19.17
N SER A 388 2.66 -23.72 -19.48
CA SER A 388 1.84 -23.31 -20.64
C SER A 388 2.67 -22.97 -21.88
N GLN A 389 3.98 -23.15 -21.85
CA GLN A 389 4.94 -22.98 -22.95
C GLN A 389 5.42 -24.33 -23.47
#